data_07fac75fd34488fe826c264cb426a1d9
#
_entry.id   07fac75fd34488fe826c264cb426a1d9
#
_cell.length_a   1.000
_cell.length_b   1.000
_cell.length_c   1.000
_cell.angle_alpha   90.00
_cell.angle_beta   90.00
_cell.angle_gamma   90.00
#
_symmetry.space_group_name_H-M   'P 1'
#
loop_
_entity.id
_entity.type
_entity.pdbx_description
1 polymer ?
#
loop_
_entity_poly.entity_id
_entity_poly.type
_entity_poly.pdbx_seq_one_letter_code
_entity_poly.pdbx_strand_id
1 'polypeptide(L)'
;MATDSLTALITGGTSGIGRATADKLAQLGIHVVVVGRNAERGEKTVAELRAAGGKADFISSDLRDADSAREVAKKAIELGNGHVDILINNAGIYPFGPTHEMTEEMFERVYSLNVKAPYFLVAELAPLMAKRGKGAIVNLSTMAADYGAAGLSLYGSSKAAINLLTKVWAAEYGPSGVRVNAVSPGPTRTEGTGAMGEGLEQLAAQAPAGRPATADEIAEAIVFLATDRASFIYGAKLAVDGGRTAV
;
A
#
# COMPACT_ATOMS: atom_id res chain seq x y z
N MET A 1 6.22 32.55 1.14
CA MET A 1 6.91 31.32 0.73
C MET A 1 5.82 30.30 0.47
N ALA A 2 5.71 29.77 -0.74
CA ALA A 2 4.78 28.68 -1.01
C ALA A 2 5.20 27.51 -0.12
N THR A 3 4.33 27.04 0.75
CA THR A 3 4.54 25.77 1.45
C THR A 3 4.61 24.70 0.37
N ASP A 4 5.78 24.08 0.18
CA ASP A 4 5.91 22.93 -0.72
C ASP A 4 4.84 21.91 -0.33
N SER A 5 3.91 21.63 -1.23
CA SER A 5 2.87 20.63 -0.97
C SER A 5 3.54 19.26 -0.85
N LEU A 6 3.19 18.48 0.18
CA LEU A 6 3.66 17.10 0.33
C LEU A 6 3.32 16.29 -0.91
N THR A 7 4.19 15.35 -1.27
CA THR A 7 3.99 14.42 -2.38
C THR A 7 3.87 12.99 -1.86
N ALA A 8 2.82 12.28 -2.26
CA ALA A 8 2.56 10.89 -1.94
C ALA A 8 2.64 10.01 -3.20
N LEU A 9 3.47 8.97 -3.16
CA LEU A 9 3.51 7.90 -4.17
C LEU A 9 2.65 6.73 -3.69
N ILE A 10 1.67 6.30 -4.52
CA ILE A 10 0.72 5.24 -4.17
C ILE A 10 0.76 4.15 -5.24
N THR A 11 1.30 2.98 -4.90
CA THR A 11 1.27 1.83 -5.81
C THR A 11 -0.11 1.17 -5.80
N GLY A 12 -0.62 0.79 -6.97
CA GLY A 12 -1.98 0.26 -7.10
C GLY A 12 -3.06 1.30 -6.77
N GLY A 13 -2.79 2.59 -6.99
CA GLY A 13 -3.66 3.71 -6.63
C GLY A 13 -4.86 3.93 -7.55
N THR A 14 -5.12 3.03 -8.52
CA THR A 14 -6.18 3.21 -9.53
C THR A 14 -7.48 2.46 -9.21
N SER A 15 -7.55 1.71 -8.11
CA SER A 15 -8.74 0.96 -7.68
C SER A 15 -8.70 0.62 -6.19
N GLY A 16 -9.83 0.24 -5.62
CA GLY A 16 -9.96 -0.30 -4.27
C GLY A 16 -9.33 0.59 -3.19
N ILE A 17 -8.61 -0.01 -2.26
CA ILE A 17 -7.99 0.66 -1.11
C ILE A 17 -7.01 1.75 -1.56
N GLY A 18 -6.20 1.48 -2.60
CA GLY A 18 -5.23 2.45 -3.12
C GLY A 18 -5.91 3.69 -3.69
N ARG A 19 -7.04 3.52 -4.41
CA ARG A 19 -7.82 4.64 -4.94
C ARG A 19 -8.46 5.45 -3.80
N ALA A 20 -9.10 4.80 -2.84
CA ALA A 20 -9.68 5.48 -1.68
C ALA A 20 -8.61 6.25 -0.89
N THR A 21 -7.40 5.69 -0.76
CA THR A 21 -6.25 6.38 -0.15
C THR A 21 -5.84 7.61 -0.96
N ALA A 22 -5.79 7.50 -2.29
CA ALA A 22 -5.45 8.62 -3.17
C ALA A 22 -6.47 9.76 -3.05
N ASP A 23 -7.78 9.44 -3.04
CA ASP A 23 -8.85 10.42 -2.85
C ASP A 23 -8.69 11.19 -1.53
N LYS A 24 -8.45 10.48 -0.42
CA LYS A 24 -8.31 11.09 0.90
C LYS A 24 -7.05 11.94 1.03
N LEU A 25 -5.90 11.50 0.51
CA LEU A 25 -4.67 12.29 0.53
C LEU A 25 -4.79 13.53 -0.35
N ALA A 26 -5.42 13.43 -1.52
CA ALA A 26 -5.67 14.58 -2.39
C ALA A 26 -6.61 15.62 -1.73
N GLN A 27 -7.64 15.18 -0.98
CA GLN A 27 -8.51 16.06 -0.21
C GLN A 27 -7.78 16.82 0.90
N LEU A 28 -6.67 16.28 1.42
CA LEU A 28 -5.79 16.97 2.36
C LEU A 28 -4.81 17.94 1.67
N GLY A 29 -4.93 18.15 0.36
CA GLY A 29 -4.04 19.02 -0.41
C GLY A 29 -2.67 18.40 -0.72
N ILE A 30 -2.51 17.10 -0.52
CA ILE A 30 -1.28 16.37 -0.84
C ILE A 30 -1.29 16.05 -2.34
N HIS A 31 -0.18 16.30 -3.02
CA HIS A 31 0.01 15.88 -4.40
C HIS A 31 0.13 14.36 -4.45
N VAL A 32 -0.76 13.67 -5.15
CA VAL A 32 -0.75 12.21 -5.26
C VAL A 32 -0.23 11.74 -6.61
N VAL A 33 0.79 10.89 -6.60
CA VAL A 33 1.31 10.19 -7.77
C VAL A 33 0.84 8.76 -7.70
N VAL A 34 -0.12 8.39 -8.54
CA VAL A 34 -0.69 7.04 -8.57
C VAL A 34 0.03 6.15 -9.57
N VAL A 35 0.30 4.90 -9.20
CA VAL A 35 0.94 3.91 -10.07
C VAL A 35 -0.03 2.78 -10.36
N GLY A 36 -0.11 2.35 -11.62
CA GLY A 36 -0.91 1.22 -12.05
C GLY A 36 -0.53 0.73 -13.43
N ARG A 37 -1.02 -0.45 -13.83
CA ARG A 37 -0.69 -1.06 -15.13
C ARG A 37 -1.61 -0.61 -16.27
N ASN A 38 -2.85 -0.28 -15.93
CA ASN A 38 -3.85 0.11 -16.92
C ASN A 38 -3.81 1.63 -17.09
N ALA A 39 -3.32 2.09 -18.24
CA ALA A 39 -3.16 3.52 -18.55
C ALA A 39 -4.50 4.25 -18.56
N GLU A 40 -5.52 3.70 -19.20
CA GLU A 40 -6.85 4.31 -19.29
C GLU A 40 -7.46 4.54 -17.89
N ARG A 41 -7.41 3.53 -17.03
CA ARG A 41 -7.89 3.65 -15.64
C ARG A 41 -7.06 4.66 -14.85
N GLY A 42 -5.74 4.69 -15.07
CA GLY A 42 -4.84 5.63 -14.42
C GLY A 42 -5.16 7.08 -14.78
N GLU A 43 -5.29 7.37 -16.06
CA GLU A 43 -5.63 8.70 -16.55
C GLU A 43 -7.03 9.15 -16.09
N LYS A 44 -8.01 8.24 -16.10
CA LYS A 44 -9.33 8.50 -15.55
C LYS A 44 -9.26 8.84 -14.05
N THR A 45 -8.49 8.07 -13.29
CA THR A 45 -8.27 8.32 -11.86
C THR A 45 -7.72 9.73 -11.62
N VAL A 46 -6.68 10.11 -12.34
CA VAL A 46 -6.05 11.44 -12.21
C VAL A 46 -7.03 12.55 -12.64
N ALA A 47 -7.78 12.35 -13.71
CA ALA A 47 -8.79 13.32 -14.15
C ALA A 47 -9.85 13.56 -13.07
N GLU A 48 -10.34 12.51 -12.42
CA GLU A 48 -11.34 12.61 -11.34
C GLU A 48 -10.75 13.30 -10.09
N LEU A 49 -9.52 12.95 -9.68
CA LEU A 49 -8.84 13.61 -8.56
C LEU A 49 -8.63 15.11 -8.82
N ARG A 50 -8.23 15.48 -10.05
CA ARG A 50 -8.05 16.87 -10.44
C ARG A 50 -9.38 17.62 -10.52
N ALA A 51 -10.44 16.98 -11.02
CA ALA A 51 -11.78 17.56 -11.05
C ALA A 51 -12.34 17.83 -9.63
N ALA A 52 -11.94 17.04 -8.65
CA ALA A 52 -12.24 17.27 -7.25
C ALA A 52 -11.34 18.33 -6.57
N GLY A 53 -10.47 19.01 -7.33
CA GLY A 53 -9.59 20.07 -6.84
C GLY A 53 -8.23 19.60 -6.31
N GLY A 54 -7.92 18.30 -6.38
CA GLY A 54 -6.64 17.73 -5.97
C GLY A 54 -5.54 17.91 -7.02
N LYS A 55 -4.29 17.75 -6.61
CA LYS A 55 -3.13 17.61 -7.50
C LYS A 55 -2.78 16.13 -7.62
N ALA A 56 -2.77 15.62 -8.84
CA ALA A 56 -2.52 14.20 -9.09
C ALA A 56 -1.79 13.97 -10.40
N ASP A 57 -0.94 12.96 -10.47
CA ASP A 57 -0.28 12.46 -11.66
C ASP A 57 -0.31 10.94 -11.70
N PHE A 58 -0.11 10.35 -12.89
CA PHE A 58 -0.12 8.92 -13.11
C PHE A 58 1.20 8.42 -13.69
N ILE A 59 1.67 7.29 -13.18
CA ILE A 59 2.79 6.53 -13.74
C ILE A 59 2.27 5.16 -14.16
N SER A 60 2.28 4.88 -15.46
CA SER A 60 2.00 3.53 -15.97
C SER A 60 3.22 2.65 -15.72
N SER A 61 3.07 1.61 -14.92
CA SER A 61 4.14 0.64 -14.65
C SER A 61 3.56 -0.70 -14.20
N ASP A 62 4.20 -1.78 -14.68
CA ASP A 62 4.04 -3.12 -14.14
C ASP A 62 5.24 -3.42 -13.23
N LEU A 63 5.07 -3.29 -11.94
CA LEU A 63 6.11 -3.46 -10.90
C LEU A 63 6.56 -4.94 -10.79
N ARG A 64 7.24 -5.44 -11.82
CA ARG A 64 7.64 -6.86 -11.97
C ARG A 64 9.06 -7.16 -11.51
N ASP A 65 9.91 -6.13 -11.41
CA ASP A 65 11.32 -6.26 -11.09
C ASP A 65 11.87 -5.01 -10.37
N ALA A 66 13.15 -5.06 -10.02
CA ALA A 66 13.82 -3.96 -9.34
C ALA A 66 13.92 -2.69 -10.21
N ASP A 67 14.11 -2.87 -11.51
CA ASP A 67 14.33 -1.74 -12.42
C ASP A 67 13.03 -0.96 -12.64
N SER A 68 11.90 -1.64 -12.79
CA SER A 68 10.59 -0.98 -12.84
C SER A 68 10.26 -0.21 -11.55
N ALA A 69 10.66 -0.73 -10.38
CA ALA A 69 10.49 -0.02 -9.11
C ALA A 69 11.38 1.24 -9.03
N ARG A 70 12.65 1.14 -9.46
CA ARG A 70 13.58 2.29 -9.53
C ARG A 70 13.10 3.36 -10.50
N GLU A 71 12.60 2.97 -11.67
CA GLU A 71 12.02 3.92 -12.64
C GLU A 71 10.81 4.64 -12.07
N VAL A 72 9.92 3.92 -11.36
CA VAL A 72 8.77 4.52 -10.70
C VAL A 72 9.23 5.53 -9.63
N ALA A 73 10.21 5.17 -8.79
CA ALA A 73 10.75 6.08 -7.79
C ALA A 73 11.32 7.35 -8.42
N LYS A 74 12.13 7.21 -9.48
CA LYS A 74 12.70 8.34 -10.22
C LYS A 74 11.63 9.26 -10.79
N LYS A 75 10.65 8.72 -11.50
CA LYS A 75 9.54 9.51 -12.07
C LYS A 75 8.70 10.20 -10.99
N ALA A 76 8.46 9.51 -9.86
CA ALA A 76 7.73 10.10 -8.75
C ALA A 76 8.47 11.28 -8.11
N ILE A 77 9.80 11.19 -7.98
CA ILE A 77 10.65 12.30 -7.52
C ILE A 77 10.55 13.50 -8.50
N GLU A 78 10.63 13.25 -9.81
CA GLU A 78 10.52 14.29 -10.84
C GLU A 78 9.14 14.99 -10.76
N LEU A 79 8.06 14.23 -10.71
CA LEU A 79 6.69 14.76 -10.58
C LEU A 79 6.46 15.49 -9.24
N GLY A 80 7.12 15.04 -8.18
CA GLY A 80 7.07 15.61 -6.84
C GLY A 80 7.99 16.82 -6.61
N ASN A 81 8.49 17.46 -7.68
CA ASN A 81 9.43 18.59 -7.59
C ASN A 81 10.71 18.25 -6.79
N GLY A 82 11.25 17.06 -7.03
CA GLY A 82 12.52 16.61 -6.45
C GLY A 82 12.38 15.76 -5.19
N HIS A 83 11.16 15.45 -4.73
CA HIS A 83 10.97 14.63 -3.54
C HIS A 83 9.64 13.87 -3.50
N VAL A 84 9.63 12.81 -2.69
CA VAL A 84 8.44 12.08 -2.25
C VAL A 84 8.46 12.07 -0.72
N ASP A 85 7.38 12.49 -0.08
CA ASP A 85 7.25 12.57 1.38
C ASP A 85 6.55 11.35 1.97
N ILE A 86 5.65 10.76 1.19
CA ILE A 86 4.80 9.64 1.61
C ILE A 86 4.90 8.53 0.55
N LEU A 87 5.20 7.31 0.99
CA LEU A 87 5.14 6.12 0.14
C LEU A 87 4.07 5.17 0.67
N ILE A 88 3.10 4.84 -0.19
CA ILE A 88 2.08 3.82 0.10
C ILE A 88 2.32 2.59 -0.78
N ASN A 89 2.89 1.55 -0.21
CA ASN A 89 3.08 0.24 -0.84
C ASN A 89 1.78 -0.56 -0.74
N ASN A 90 0.84 -0.28 -1.66
CA ASN A 90 -0.48 -0.91 -1.67
C ASN A 90 -0.64 -1.97 -2.76
N ALA A 91 0.08 -1.86 -3.89
CA ALA A 91 -0.02 -2.85 -4.97
C ALA A 91 0.27 -4.27 -4.47
N GLY A 92 -0.56 -5.24 -4.88
CA GLY A 92 -0.38 -6.63 -4.53
C GLY A 92 -1.33 -7.56 -5.27
N ILE A 93 -0.96 -8.83 -5.33
CA ILE A 93 -1.79 -9.93 -5.83
C ILE A 93 -1.90 -11.00 -4.73
N TYR A 94 -3.00 -11.71 -4.72
CA TYR A 94 -3.39 -12.66 -3.66
C TYR A 94 -3.98 -13.94 -4.27
N PRO A 95 -3.14 -14.76 -4.96
CA PRO A 95 -3.60 -16.06 -5.46
C PRO A 95 -4.03 -16.94 -4.29
N PHE A 96 -5.05 -17.75 -4.53
CA PHE A 96 -5.58 -18.72 -3.60
C PHE A 96 -5.48 -20.11 -4.22
N GLY A 97 -4.96 -21.08 -3.48
CA GLY A 97 -4.85 -22.46 -3.89
C GLY A 97 -3.88 -23.27 -3.03
N PRO A 98 -3.93 -24.62 -3.12
CA PRO A 98 -3.02 -25.50 -2.39
C PRO A 98 -1.55 -25.24 -2.77
N THR A 99 -0.64 -25.40 -1.83
CA THR A 99 0.80 -25.14 -2.06
C THR A 99 1.38 -25.91 -3.24
N HIS A 100 0.98 -27.17 -3.43
CA HIS A 100 1.50 -28.02 -4.50
C HIS A 100 0.97 -27.68 -5.91
N GLU A 101 -0.04 -26.81 -5.99
CA GLU A 101 -0.59 -26.31 -7.27
C GLU A 101 -0.02 -24.92 -7.63
N MET A 102 0.74 -24.29 -6.74
CA MET A 102 1.38 -23.01 -7.01
C MET A 102 2.59 -23.21 -7.93
N THR A 103 2.57 -22.59 -9.10
CA THR A 103 3.67 -22.65 -10.06
C THR A 103 4.82 -21.72 -9.66
N GLU A 104 6.03 -22.02 -10.16
CA GLU A 104 7.18 -21.14 -9.99
C GLU A 104 6.91 -19.73 -10.53
N GLU A 105 6.25 -19.63 -11.71
CA GLU A 105 5.86 -18.35 -12.30
C GLU A 105 4.94 -17.56 -11.36
N MET A 106 3.97 -18.21 -10.73
CA MET A 106 3.09 -17.55 -9.76
C MET A 106 3.87 -17.11 -8.52
N PHE A 107 4.80 -17.94 -8.05
CA PHE A 107 5.68 -17.60 -6.93
C PHE A 107 6.49 -16.33 -7.24
N GLU A 108 7.20 -16.32 -8.35
CA GLU A 108 8.00 -15.18 -8.79
C GLU A 108 7.14 -13.92 -8.96
N ARG A 109 5.96 -14.05 -9.53
CA ARG A 109 5.04 -12.93 -9.74
C ARG A 109 4.56 -12.32 -8.41
N VAL A 110 4.19 -13.16 -7.44
CA VAL A 110 3.74 -12.70 -6.12
C VAL A 110 4.87 -12.01 -5.37
N TYR A 111 6.03 -12.65 -5.29
CA TYR A 111 7.17 -12.05 -4.56
C TYR A 111 7.74 -10.82 -5.27
N SER A 112 7.72 -10.78 -6.60
CA SER A 112 8.12 -9.58 -7.36
C SER A 112 7.24 -8.39 -7.03
N LEU A 113 5.92 -8.54 -7.05
CA LEU A 113 5.00 -7.43 -6.79
C LEU A 113 4.85 -7.13 -5.30
N ASN A 114 4.65 -8.17 -4.46
CA ASN A 114 4.29 -7.96 -3.06
C ASN A 114 5.48 -7.64 -2.15
N VAL A 115 6.70 -8.05 -2.54
CA VAL A 115 7.91 -7.93 -1.71
C VAL A 115 9.01 -7.13 -2.40
N LYS A 116 9.44 -7.57 -3.60
CA LYS A 116 10.58 -6.96 -4.30
C LYS A 116 10.29 -5.50 -4.68
N ALA A 117 9.13 -5.20 -5.24
CA ALA A 117 8.78 -3.83 -5.62
C ALA A 117 8.76 -2.88 -4.42
N PRO A 118 8.06 -3.17 -3.29
CA PRO A 118 8.17 -2.36 -2.07
C PRO A 118 9.60 -2.21 -1.57
N TYR A 119 10.40 -3.28 -1.60
CA TYR A 119 11.79 -3.24 -1.15
C TYR A 119 12.61 -2.20 -1.93
N PHE A 120 12.54 -2.22 -3.26
CA PHE A 120 13.32 -1.29 -4.09
C PHE A 120 12.74 0.12 -4.11
N LEU A 121 11.43 0.30 -3.96
CA LEU A 121 10.85 1.63 -3.74
C LEU A 121 11.35 2.25 -2.43
N VAL A 122 11.41 1.48 -1.35
CA VAL A 122 11.97 1.94 -0.07
C VAL A 122 13.46 2.22 -0.21
N ALA A 123 14.23 1.34 -0.87
CA ALA A 123 15.66 1.52 -1.08
C ALA A 123 16.00 2.83 -1.84
N GLU A 124 15.14 3.27 -2.77
CA GLU A 124 15.33 4.51 -3.52
C GLU A 124 14.83 5.75 -2.76
N LEU A 125 13.71 5.65 -2.06
CA LEU A 125 13.02 6.81 -1.49
C LEU A 125 13.40 7.08 -0.02
N ALA A 126 13.57 6.04 0.80
CA ALA A 126 13.81 6.23 2.23
C ALA A 126 15.13 6.96 2.55
N PRO A 127 16.25 6.73 1.86
CA PRO A 127 17.46 7.52 2.07
C PRO A 127 17.28 9.01 1.77
N LEU A 128 16.45 9.35 0.77
CA LEU A 128 16.15 10.74 0.42
C LEU A 128 15.24 11.40 1.48
N MET A 129 14.25 10.66 1.98
CA MET A 129 13.42 11.07 3.11
C MET A 129 14.29 11.29 4.37
N ALA A 130 15.18 10.35 4.68
CA ALA A 130 16.12 10.43 5.81
C ALA A 130 17.03 11.65 5.72
N LYS A 131 17.57 11.96 4.53
CA LYS A 131 18.37 13.17 4.31
C LYS A 131 17.60 14.47 4.57
N ARG A 132 16.28 14.45 4.36
CA ARG A 132 15.39 15.60 4.64
C ARG A 132 14.89 15.63 6.08
N GLY A 133 15.18 14.60 6.88
CA GLY A 133 14.78 14.49 8.28
C GLY A 133 13.29 14.17 8.47
N LYS A 134 12.56 13.78 7.44
CA LYS A 134 11.12 13.46 7.51
C LYS A 134 10.67 12.56 6.35
N GLY A 135 9.71 11.70 6.66
CA GLY A 135 9.03 10.86 5.67
C GLY A 135 8.04 9.91 6.33
N ALA A 136 7.13 9.36 5.55
CA ALA A 136 6.20 8.34 5.99
C ALA A 136 6.06 7.22 4.96
N ILE A 137 6.21 5.98 5.39
CA ILE A 137 6.03 4.79 4.56
C ILE A 137 4.95 3.94 5.20
N VAL A 138 3.90 3.62 4.43
CA VAL A 138 2.83 2.73 4.87
C VAL A 138 2.76 1.53 3.94
N ASN A 139 2.97 0.35 4.49
CA ASN A 139 2.91 -0.90 3.77
C ASN A 139 1.55 -1.57 3.95
N LEU A 140 0.92 -2.02 2.88
CA LEU A 140 -0.31 -2.80 2.96
C LEU A 140 0.02 -4.28 3.15
N SER A 141 -0.29 -4.76 4.35
CA SER A 141 -0.22 -6.16 4.77
C SER A 141 -1.58 -6.84 4.61
N THR A 142 -1.89 -7.80 5.44
CA THR A 142 -3.18 -8.52 5.55
C THR A 142 -3.25 -9.28 6.87
N MET A 143 -4.44 -9.49 7.40
CA MET A 143 -4.67 -10.41 8.52
C MET A 143 -4.14 -11.83 8.24
N ALA A 144 -4.17 -12.28 6.97
CA ALA A 144 -3.67 -13.59 6.55
C ALA A 144 -2.14 -13.77 6.72
N ALA A 145 -1.41 -12.74 7.09
CA ALA A 145 0.00 -12.81 7.47
C ALA A 145 0.22 -13.18 8.95
N ASP A 146 -0.85 -13.34 9.73
CA ASP A 146 -0.80 -13.50 11.18
C ASP A 146 -1.20 -14.92 11.65
N TYR A 147 -1.85 -15.69 10.78
CA TYR A 147 -2.26 -17.06 11.09
C TYR A 147 -2.20 -17.94 9.84
N GLY A 148 -2.16 -19.26 10.07
CA GLY A 148 -2.20 -20.25 8.98
C GLY A 148 -3.61 -20.38 8.41
N ALA A 149 -3.75 -20.11 7.11
CA ALA A 149 -4.97 -20.37 6.37
C ALA A 149 -4.66 -21.23 5.13
N ALA A 150 -5.37 -22.34 4.98
CA ALA A 150 -5.21 -23.21 3.83
C ALA A 150 -5.44 -22.42 2.52
N GLY A 151 -4.59 -22.64 1.53
CA GLY A 151 -4.65 -21.95 0.24
C GLY A 151 -3.99 -20.57 0.20
N LEU A 152 -3.45 -20.05 1.31
CA LEU A 152 -2.83 -18.73 1.37
C LEU A 152 -1.32 -18.76 1.60
N SER A 153 -0.66 -19.90 1.41
CA SER A 153 0.78 -20.07 1.69
C SER A 153 1.63 -19.01 1.00
N LEU A 154 1.41 -18.80 -0.29
CA LEU A 154 2.19 -17.86 -1.10
C LEU A 154 1.88 -16.39 -0.77
N TYR A 155 0.59 -16.06 -0.67
CA TYR A 155 0.16 -14.70 -0.33
C TYR A 155 0.53 -14.33 1.11
N GLY A 156 0.14 -15.16 2.08
CA GLY A 156 0.40 -14.93 3.50
C GLY A 156 1.89 -14.75 3.80
N SER A 157 2.75 -15.65 3.25
CA SER A 157 4.20 -15.55 3.43
C SER A 157 4.78 -14.26 2.85
N SER A 158 4.31 -13.81 1.67
CA SER A 158 4.76 -12.55 1.07
C SER A 158 4.42 -11.34 1.95
N LYS A 159 3.25 -11.36 2.61
CA LYS A 159 2.81 -10.27 3.49
C LYS A 159 3.45 -10.36 4.89
N ALA A 160 3.78 -11.56 5.36
CA ALA A 160 4.60 -11.74 6.56
C ALA A 160 6.02 -11.16 6.37
N ALA A 161 6.60 -11.33 5.18
CA ALA A 161 7.86 -10.67 4.83
C ALA A 161 7.74 -9.13 4.94
N ILE A 162 6.67 -8.54 4.42
CA ILE A 162 6.40 -7.09 4.53
C ILE A 162 6.23 -6.65 6.00
N ASN A 163 5.60 -7.47 6.85
CA ASN A 163 5.47 -7.16 8.28
C ASN A 163 6.84 -7.05 8.96
N LEU A 164 7.77 -7.96 8.66
CA LEU A 164 9.12 -7.89 9.21
C LEU A 164 9.93 -6.73 8.62
N LEU A 165 9.88 -6.53 7.29
CA LEU A 165 10.55 -5.42 6.61
C LEU A 165 10.07 -4.07 7.16
N THR A 166 8.79 -3.93 7.49
CA THR A 166 8.26 -2.71 8.15
C THR A 166 9.00 -2.38 9.44
N LYS A 167 9.27 -3.38 10.28
CA LYS A 167 10.03 -3.21 11.53
C LYS A 167 11.50 -2.91 11.27
N VAL A 168 12.11 -3.61 10.31
CA VAL A 168 13.52 -3.39 9.93
C VAL A 168 13.71 -1.96 9.41
N TRP A 169 12.88 -1.50 8.48
CA TRP A 169 12.96 -0.16 7.93
C TRP A 169 12.63 0.93 8.97
N ALA A 170 11.73 0.65 9.91
CA ALA A 170 11.47 1.58 11.02
C ALA A 170 12.70 1.72 11.94
N ALA A 171 13.42 0.63 12.22
CA ALA A 171 14.67 0.68 12.99
C ALA A 171 15.79 1.39 12.20
N GLU A 172 15.87 1.17 10.90
CA GLU A 172 16.92 1.69 10.03
C GLU A 172 16.78 3.20 9.76
N TYR A 173 15.57 3.66 9.44
CA TYR A 173 15.30 5.04 9.03
C TYR A 173 14.61 5.90 10.10
N GLY A 174 14.06 5.29 11.15
CA GLY A 174 13.39 5.99 12.26
C GLY A 174 14.27 7.04 12.95
N PRO A 175 15.56 6.75 13.26
CA PRO A 175 16.46 7.75 13.82
C PRO A 175 16.64 9.00 12.95
N SER A 176 16.38 8.88 11.65
CA SER A 176 16.43 10.00 10.69
C SER A 176 15.05 10.61 10.39
N GLY A 177 14.04 10.35 11.23
CA GLY A 177 12.73 10.98 11.11
C GLY A 177 11.80 10.36 10.08
N VAL A 178 12.09 9.15 9.54
CA VAL A 178 11.20 8.43 8.62
C VAL A 178 10.38 7.42 9.39
N ARG A 179 9.06 7.57 9.40
CA ARG A 179 8.15 6.62 10.01
C ARG A 179 7.78 5.51 9.02
N VAL A 180 7.92 4.26 9.42
CA VAL A 180 7.53 3.11 8.60
C VAL A 180 6.56 2.25 9.39
N ASN A 181 5.35 2.05 8.85
CA ASN A 181 4.29 1.27 9.49
C ASN A 181 3.56 0.41 8.47
N ALA A 182 2.75 -0.53 8.93
CA ALA A 182 1.89 -1.35 8.10
C ALA A 182 0.42 -1.24 8.55
N VAL A 183 -0.48 -1.32 7.58
CA VAL A 183 -1.91 -1.58 7.80
C VAL A 183 -2.19 -3.03 7.41
N SER A 184 -2.91 -3.77 8.26
CA SER A 184 -3.28 -5.17 8.07
C SER A 184 -4.80 -5.29 7.93
N PRO A 185 -5.35 -5.20 6.69
CA PRO A 185 -6.77 -5.30 6.47
C PRO A 185 -7.31 -6.71 6.70
N GLY A 186 -8.57 -6.76 7.12
CA GLY A 186 -9.44 -7.93 6.99
C GLY A 186 -10.13 -8.02 5.63
N PRO A 187 -11.20 -8.83 5.54
CA PRO A 187 -12.03 -8.90 4.34
C PRO A 187 -12.53 -7.51 3.97
N THR A 188 -12.21 -7.04 2.77
CA THR A 188 -12.51 -5.68 2.33
C THR A 188 -13.20 -5.72 0.98
N ARG A 189 -14.30 -4.99 0.84
CA ARG A 189 -15.07 -4.87 -0.40
C ARG A 189 -14.35 -3.92 -1.36
N THR A 190 -13.87 -4.46 -2.46
CA THR A 190 -13.19 -3.75 -3.54
C THR A 190 -13.53 -4.40 -4.88
N GLU A 191 -13.15 -3.78 -5.99
CA GLU A 191 -13.27 -4.40 -7.32
C GLU A 191 -12.48 -5.73 -7.38
N GLY A 192 -11.32 -5.80 -6.71
CA GLY A 192 -10.47 -6.98 -6.68
C GLY A 192 -11.10 -8.17 -5.95
N THR A 193 -11.92 -7.91 -4.93
CA THR A 193 -12.63 -8.95 -4.15
C THR A 193 -14.03 -9.26 -4.67
N GLY A 194 -14.49 -8.54 -5.70
CA GLY A 194 -15.84 -8.72 -6.27
C GLY A 194 -16.11 -10.15 -6.74
N ALA A 195 -15.12 -10.86 -7.26
CA ALA A 195 -15.25 -12.25 -7.69
C ALA A 195 -15.48 -13.25 -6.54
N MET A 196 -15.22 -12.87 -5.28
CA MET A 196 -15.47 -13.73 -4.11
C MET A 196 -16.95 -13.88 -3.77
N GLY A 197 -17.80 -12.94 -4.21
CA GLY A 197 -19.24 -12.99 -3.96
C GLY A 197 -19.56 -13.19 -2.47
N GLU A 198 -20.41 -14.19 -2.19
CA GLU A 198 -20.80 -14.56 -0.81
C GLU A 198 -19.62 -15.06 0.05
N GLY A 199 -18.55 -15.55 -0.56
CA GLY A 199 -17.36 -15.99 0.16
C GLY A 199 -16.69 -14.85 0.95
N LEU A 200 -16.79 -13.62 0.47
CA LEU A 200 -16.29 -12.45 1.20
C LEU A 200 -17.10 -12.20 2.49
N GLU A 201 -18.44 -12.34 2.41
CA GLU A 201 -19.34 -12.19 3.57
C GLU A 201 -19.11 -13.30 4.59
N GLN A 202 -18.98 -14.55 4.14
CA GLN A 202 -18.70 -15.69 5.00
C GLN A 202 -17.36 -15.56 5.73
N LEU A 203 -16.33 -15.04 5.05
CA LEU A 203 -15.04 -14.77 5.66
C LEU A 203 -15.16 -13.64 6.70
N ALA A 204 -15.89 -12.59 6.40
CA ALA A 204 -16.09 -11.45 7.29
C ALA A 204 -16.96 -11.78 8.51
N ALA A 205 -17.90 -12.69 8.38
CA ALA A 205 -18.76 -13.16 9.48
C ALA A 205 -17.97 -13.84 10.62
N GLN A 206 -16.71 -14.24 10.35
CA GLN A 206 -15.82 -14.81 11.37
C GLN A 206 -15.14 -13.75 12.25
N ALA A 207 -15.30 -12.47 11.93
CA ALA A 207 -14.77 -11.35 12.72
C ALA A 207 -15.89 -10.74 13.58
N PRO A 208 -15.56 -10.15 14.75
CA PRO A 208 -16.55 -9.43 15.59
C PRO A 208 -17.38 -8.40 14.85
N ALA A 209 -16.82 -7.72 13.84
CA ALA A 209 -17.56 -6.74 13.03
C ALA A 209 -18.67 -7.36 12.16
N GLY A 210 -18.59 -8.67 11.85
CA GLY A 210 -19.62 -9.42 11.12
C GLY A 210 -19.85 -9.01 9.67
N ARG A 211 -19.00 -8.14 9.12
CA ARG A 211 -19.13 -7.63 7.74
C ARG A 211 -17.76 -7.32 7.13
N PRO A 212 -17.63 -7.31 5.80
CA PRO A 212 -16.44 -6.76 5.14
C PRO A 212 -16.29 -5.26 5.43
N ALA A 213 -15.04 -4.81 5.52
CA ALA A 213 -14.74 -3.38 5.51
C ALA A 213 -14.99 -2.77 4.12
N THR A 214 -15.21 -1.47 4.06
CA THR A 214 -15.10 -0.70 2.83
C THR A 214 -13.65 -0.32 2.55
N ALA A 215 -13.32 0.01 1.30
CA ALA A 215 -12.00 0.54 0.95
C ALA A 215 -11.68 1.84 1.73
N ASP A 216 -12.70 2.67 1.98
CA ASP A 216 -12.59 3.91 2.75
C ASP A 216 -12.20 3.69 4.20
N GLU A 217 -12.74 2.68 4.88
CA GLU A 217 -12.39 2.34 6.26
C GLU A 217 -10.92 1.94 6.39
N ILE A 218 -10.38 1.22 5.41
CA ILE A 218 -8.96 0.89 5.38
C ILE A 218 -8.11 2.12 5.04
N ALA A 219 -8.56 2.94 4.09
CA ALA A 219 -7.85 4.15 3.67
C ALA A 219 -7.71 5.17 4.82
N GLU A 220 -8.69 5.29 5.73
CA GLU A 220 -8.58 6.12 6.93
C GLU A 220 -7.36 5.74 7.79
N ALA A 221 -7.16 4.45 8.01
CA ALA A 221 -6.01 3.96 8.79
C ALA A 221 -4.68 4.23 8.07
N ILE A 222 -4.66 4.07 6.74
CA ILE A 222 -3.47 4.38 5.93
C ILE A 222 -3.14 5.88 6.04
N VAL A 223 -4.12 6.75 5.83
CA VAL A 223 -3.95 8.21 5.91
C VAL A 223 -3.55 8.65 7.33
N PHE A 224 -4.12 8.04 8.36
CA PHE A 224 -3.69 8.29 9.74
C PHE A 224 -2.20 7.99 9.92
N LEU A 225 -1.72 6.82 9.48
CA LEU A 225 -0.31 6.43 9.59
C LEU A 225 0.61 7.25 8.66
N ALA A 226 0.11 7.73 7.55
CA ALA A 226 0.86 8.51 6.57
C ALA A 226 1.09 9.97 7.00
N THR A 227 0.27 10.50 7.92
CA THR A 227 0.28 11.91 8.33
C THR A 227 0.89 12.11 9.72
N ASP A 228 1.09 13.37 10.13
CA ASP A 228 1.65 13.75 11.45
C ASP A 228 0.76 13.32 12.62
N ARG A 229 -0.47 12.89 12.36
CA ARG A 229 -1.37 12.31 13.39
C ARG A 229 -0.78 11.05 14.02
N ALA A 230 0.14 10.38 13.34
CA ALA A 230 0.86 9.19 13.80
C ALA A 230 2.34 9.47 14.10
N SER A 231 2.67 10.68 14.57
CA SER A 231 4.05 11.17 14.75
C SER A 231 4.91 10.32 15.68
N PHE A 232 4.32 9.53 16.58
CA PHE A 232 5.05 8.66 17.52
C PHE A 232 4.81 7.15 17.25
N ILE A 233 4.39 6.78 16.02
CA ILE A 233 4.15 5.39 15.63
C ILE A 233 5.22 4.95 14.63
N TYR A 234 6.05 3.98 15.03
CA TYR A 234 7.16 3.43 14.27
C TYR A 234 7.13 1.89 14.33
N GLY A 235 7.25 1.21 13.20
CA GLY A 235 7.32 -0.24 13.11
C GLY A 235 6.03 -0.97 13.47
N ALA A 236 4.93 -0.26 13.63
CA ALA A 236 3.65 -0.84 14.01
C ALA A 236 3.00 -1.54 12.80
N LYS A 237 2.27 -2.62 13.10
CA LYS A 237 1.28 -3.21 12.22
C LYS A 237 -0.11 -2.93 12.83
N LEU A 238 -0.86 -2.05 12.21
CA LEU A 238 -2.21 -1.68 12.63
C LEU A 238 -3.21 -2.66 11.99
N ALA A 239 -3.85 -3.49 12.80
CA ALA A 239 -4.93 -4.37 12.36
C ALA A 239 -6.19 -3.52 12.09
N VAL A 240 -6.75 -3.65 10.88
CA VAL A 240 -8.02 -3.05 10.46
C VAL A 240 -8.86 -4.16 9.83
N ASP A 241 -9.21 -5.15 10.65
CA ASP A 241 -9.69 -6.47 10.24
C ASP A 241 -11.03 -6.84 10.85
N GLY A 242 -11.73 -5.87 11.43
CA GLY A 242 -13.00 -6.10 12.12
C GLY A 242 -12.88 -6.93 13.40
N GLY A 243 -11.67 -7.04 13.96
CA GLY A 243 -11.37 -7.84 15.14
C GLY A 243 -11.05 -9.32 14.84
N ARG A 244 -10.86 -9.70 13.56
CA ARG A 244 -10.63 -11.10 13.17
C ARG A 244 -9.40 -11.72 13.82
N THR A 245 -8.34 -10.96 14.04
CA THR A 245 -7.11 -11.44 14.69
C THR A 245 -7.10 -11.27 16.21
N ALA A 246 -8.16 -10.71 16.78
CA ALA A 246 -8.30 -10.53 18.23
C ALA A 246 -9.04 -11.68 18.91
N VAL A 247 -9.66 -12.60 18.12
CA VAL A 247 -10.47 -13.73 18.60
C VAL A 247 -10.11 -15.03 17.89
#